data_263a0e0719ac10a7155e18ad5cdb378c
#
_entry.id   263a0e0719ac10a7155e18ad5cdb378c
#
_cell.length_a   1.000
_cell.length_b   1.000
_cell.length_c   1.000
_cell.angle_alpha   90.00
_cell.angle_beta   90.00
_cell.angle_gamma   90.00
#
_symmetry.space_group_name_H-M   'P 1'
#
loop_
_entity.id
_entity.type
_entity.pdbx_description
1 polymer ?
#
loop_
_entity_poly.entity_id
_entity_poly.type
_entity_poly.pdbx_seq_one_letter_code
_entity_poly.pdbx_strand_id
1 'polypeptide(L)'
;MTVNGLQTNVQLAPARAGVRTGETAVFLHGMGTDSLASFYLTLAPPVAAAGIDVISYDLRGHGKTERPDSGYTIADFVADLHDLLNQLGLTQPVHLVGNSFGGTLAFSYAAAHPDRVRSIVCIESEPATEMWADKMTQILDHTVDFLAREESFDWIEANFSAHHRRLARMAADRIINTSIAQDVPLGPLLSLGEVEGIGCPVLSILGREGYQSDDLEALTSLLPRGELHVFDGQGHSVLVERHREVRELVLTWIARQAA
;
A
#
# COMPACT_ATOMS: atom_id res chain seq x y z
N MET A 1 -7.06 -0.81 18.13
CA MET A 1 -8.15 0.19 18.32
C MET A 1 -9.30 -0.19 17.40
N THR A 2 -10.49 0.37 17.61
CA THR A 2 -11.62 0.13 16.70
C THR A 2 -11.64 1.24 15.65
N VAL A 3 -11.51 0.88 14.37
CA VAL A 3 -11.51 1.81 13.23
C VAL A 3 -12.66 1.42 12.32
N ASN A 4 -13.54 2.35 12.00
CA ASN A 4 -14.72 2.11 11.16
C ASN A 4 -15.48 0.82 11.56
N GLY A 5 -15.62 0.58 12.87
CA GLY A 5 -16.27 -0.59 13.43
C GLY A 5 -15.42 -1.87 13.54
N LEU A 6 -14.23 -1.93 12.95
CA LEU A 6 -13.34 -3.10 12.95
C LEU A 6 -12.25 -3.01 14.02
N GLN A 7 -11.95 -4.13 14.69
CA GLN A 7 -10.77 -4.24 15.54
C GLN A 7 -9.51 -4.19 14.69
N THR A 8 -8.83 -3.05 14.69
CA THR A 8 -7.69 -2.76 13.82
C THR A 8 -6.38 -2.81 14.58
N ASN A 9 -5.41 -3.54 14.06
CA ASN A 9 -4.06 -3.59 14.58
C ASN A 9 -3.26 -2.39 14.07
N VAL A 10 -2.89 -1.50 14.98
CA VAL A 10 -2.16 -0.26 14.67
C VAL A 10 -0.86 -0.23 15.47
N GLN A 11 0.21 0.18 14.84
CA GLN A 11 1.51 0.39 15.46
C GLN A 11 1.97 1.82 15.23
N LEU A 12 2.30 2.48 16.33
CA LEU A 12 2.86 3.83 16.35
C LEU A 12 4.35 3.74 16.67
N ALA A 13 5.19 4.33 15.83
CA ALA A 13 6.60 4.53 16.10
C ALA A 13 6.87 6.04 16.16
N PRO A 14 6.91 6.63 17.38
CA PRO A 14 7.10 8.07 17.53
C PRO A 14 8.48 8.50 17.02
N ALA A 15 8.54 9.70 16.48
CA ALA A 15 9.76 10.36 16.07
C ALA A 15 10.79 10.37 17.18
N ARG A 16 12.05 10.11 16.85
CA ARG A 16 13.15 10.14 17.81
C ARG A 16 13.23 11.52 18.49
N ALA A 17 13.30 11.50 19.81
CA ALA A 17 13.45 12.71 20.59
C ALA A 17 14.72 13.50 20.18
N GLY A 18 14.59 14.82 20.08
CA GLY A 18 15.70 15.74 19.72
C GLY A 18 15.93 15.95 18.21
N VAL A 19 15.24 15.20 17.34
CA VAL A 19 15.29 15.40 15.87
C VAL A 19 13.90 15.49 15.22
N ARG A 20 12.87 15.73 16.02
CA ARG A 20 11.48 15.71 15.56
C ARG A 20 11.22 16.80 14.52
N THR A 21 10.73 16.40 13.33
CA THR A 21 10.43 17.31 12.23
C THR A 21 9.02 17.90 12.29
N GLY A 22 8.09 17.25 13.01
CA GLY A 22 6.66 17.54 12.98
C GLY A 22 5.91 16.82 11.86
N GLU A 23 6.62 16.10 11.00
CA GLU A 23 6.02 15.32 9.91
C GLU A 23 5.51 13.95 10.40
N THR A 24 4.47 13.44 9.73
CA THR A 24 3.91 12.10 9.99
C THR A 24 3.85 11.32 8.70
N ALA A 25 4.36 10.08 8.72
CA ALA A 25 4.26 9.12 7.63
C ALA A 25 3.31 7.97 8.01
N VAL A 26 2.39 7.64 7.13
CA VAL A 26 1.46 6.52 7.28
C VAL A 26 1.83 5.45 6.25
N PHE A 27 2.09 4.23 6.71
CA PHE A 27 2.49 3.11 5.87
C PHE A 27 1.31 2.20 5.57
N LEU A 28 1.06 1.98 4.29
CA LEU A 28 -0.02 1.19 3.71
C LEU A 28 0.57 -0.02 3.00
N HIS A 29 0.40 -1.21 3.58
CA HIS A 29 0.96 -2.45 3.03
C HIS A 29 0.16 -2.99 1.83
N GLY A 30 0.72 -3.97 1.12
CA GLY A 30 0.11 -4.64 -0.02
C GLY A 30 -1.00 -5.64 0.35
N MET A 31 -1.58 -6.25 -0.65
CA MET A 31 -2.63 -7.25 -0.50
C MET A 31 -2.05 -8.67 -0.32
N GLY A 32 -2.90 -9.62 0.01
CA GLY A 32 -2.59 -11.04 0.03
C GLY A 32 -1.78 -11.46 1.26
N THR A 33 -0.51 -11.74 1.10
CA THR A 33 0.36 -12.22 2.18
C THR A 33 0.96 -11.10 3.05
N ASP A 34 0.73 -9.83 2.67
CA ASP A 34 1.35 -8.66 3.29
C ASP A 34 0.66 -8.22 4.60
N SER A 35 1.35 -7.41 5.36
CA SER A 35 0.90 -6.80 6.61
C SER A 35 1.80 -5.60 6.98
N LEU A 36 1.48 -4.89 8.05
CA LEU A 36 2.34 -3.82 8.57
C LEU A 36 3.79 -4.28 8.84
N ALA A 37 4.04 -5.59 8.95
CA ALA A 37 5.37 -6.13 9.22
C ALA A 37 6.38 -5.82 8.11
N SER A 38 5.95 -5.70 6.85
CA SER A 38 6.82 -5.36 5.73
C SER A 38 7.50 -4.01 5.95
N PHE A 39 6.76 -3.03 6.41
CA PHE A 39 7.30 -1.70 6.73
C PHE A 39 8.04 -1.68 8.07
N TYR A 40 7.55 -2.41 9.08
CA TYR A 40 8.20 -2.49 10.37
C TYR A 40 9.63 -3.05 10.28
N LEU A 41 9.85 -4.01 9.39
CA LEU A 41 11.15 -4.64 9.18
C LEU A 41 12.07 -3.85 8.22
N THR A 42 11.53 -2.90 7.44
CA THR A 42 12.28 -2.20 6.38
C THR A 42 12.42 -0.70 6.62
N LEU A 43 11.32 0.03 6.74
CA LEU A 43 11.29 1.50 6.70
C LEU A 43 10.90 2.16 8.02
N ALA A 44 9.99 1.60 8.82
CA ALA A 44 9.40 2.29 9.95
C ALA A 44 10.43 2.73 11.01
N PRO A 45 11.34 1.87 11.51
CA PRO A 45 12.33 2.30 12.50
C PRO A 45 13.30 3.39 11.98
N PRO A 46 13.90 3.28 10.78
CA PRO A 46 14.78 4.33 10.28
C PRO A 46 14.05 5.65 9.98
N VAL A 47 12.80 5.63 9.54
CA VAL A 47 12.00 6.84 9.32
C VAL A 47 11.68 7.52 10.66
N ALA A 48 11.30 6.76 11.68
CA ALA A 48 11.12 7.31 13.03
C ALA A 48 12.43 7.85 13.62
N ALA A 49 13.56 7.18 13.37
CA ALA A 49 14.88 7.65 13.79
C ALA A 49 15.30 8.95 13.11
N ALA A 50 14.79 9.24 11.91
CA ALA A 50 14.99 10.51 11.18
C ALA A 50 14.10 11.65 11.67
N GLY A 51 13.26 11.42 12.69
CA GLY A 51 12.45 12.47 13.32
C GLY A 51 11.03 12.60 12.77
N ILE A 52 10.53 11.60 12.06
CA ILE A 52 9.19 11.55 11.48
C ILE A 52 8.33 10.61 12.33
N ASP A 53 7.14 11.04 12.75
CA ASP A 53 6.19 10.14 13.40
C ASP A 53 5.67 9.10 12.41
N VAL A 54 5.69 7.82 12.77
CA VAL A 54 5.30 6.73 11.87
C VAL A 54 4.06 6.02 12.39
N ILE A 55 3.09 5.84 11.51
CA ILE A 55 1.89 5.03 11.72
C ILE A 55 1.91 3.89 10.72
N SER A 56 1.78 2.67 11.22
CA SER A 56 1.58 1.48 10.40
C SER A 56 0.37 0.74 10.93
N TYR A 57 -0.48 0.21 10.06
CA TYR A 57 -1.61 -0.59 10.49
C TYR A 57 -1.85 -1.74 9.51
N ASP A 58 -2.44 -2.81 10.02
CA ASP A 58 -2.91 -3.89 9.15
C ASP A 58 -4.23 -3.49 8.51
N LEU A 59 -4.30 -3.52 7.19
CA LEU A 59 -5.52 -3.27 6.43
C LEU A 59 -6.62 -4.26 6.83
N ARG A 60 -7.90 -3.92 6.64
CA ARG A 60 -9.04 -4.82 6.87
C ARG A 60 -8.77 -6.21 6.28
N GLY A 61 -9.07 -7.25 7.03
CA GLY A 61 -8.84 -8.63 6.63
C GLY A 61 -7.38 -9.08 6.62
N HIS A 62 -6.40 -8.21 6.90
CA HIS A 62 -4.97 -8.55 6.88
C HIS A 62 -4.33 -8.55 8.27
N GLY A 63 -3.19 -9.23 8.37
CA GLY A 63 -2.39 -9.26 9.59
C GLY A 63 -3.21 -9.70 10.81
N LYS A 64 -3.34 -8.81 11.79
CA LYS A 64 -4.12 -8.99 13.03
C LYS A 64 -5.40 -8.14 13.05
N THR A 65 -5.69 -7.40 12.00
CA THR A 65 -6.95 -6.66 11.87
C THR A 65 -8.09 -7.63 11.60
N GLU A 66 -9.25 -7.32 12.15
CA GLU A 66 -10.48 -8.10 11.96
C GLU A 66 -10.77 -8.34 10.48
N ARG A 67 -11.32 -9.52 10.19
CA ARG A 67 -11.63 -9.98 8.84
C ARG A 67 -13.13 -10.16 8.68
N PRO A 68 -13.85 -9.13 8.22
CA PRO A 68 -15.27 -9.28 7.87
C PRO A 68 -15.41 -10.14 6.61
N ASP A 69 -16.59 -10.76 6.43
CA ASP A 69 -16.87 -11.59 5.25
C ASP A 69 -16.98 -10.76 3.96
N SER A 70 -17.33 -9.46 4.08
CA SER A 70 -17.56 -8.54 2.96
C SER A 70 -17.17 -7.10 3.30
N GLY A 71 -17.22 -6.20 2.30
CA GLY A 71 -16.88 -4.80 2.48
C GLY A 71 -15.39 -4.55 2.23
N TYR A 72 -14.91 -4.95 1.06
CA TYR A 72 -13.53 -4.79 0.63
C TYR A 72 -13.39 -3.92 -0.63
N THR A 73 -14.34 -3.01 -0.85
CA THR A 73 -14.18 -2.01 -1.90
C THR A 73 -13.06 -1.01 -1.54
N ILE A 74 -12.49 -0.34 -2.52
CA ILE A 74 -11.52 0.73 -2.27
C ILE A 74 -12.10 1.81 -1.35
N ALA A 75 -13.41 2.10 -1.46
CA ALA A 75 -14.09 3.04 -0.56
C ALA A 75 -14.03 2.61 0.91
N ASP A 76 -14.16 1.31 1.18
CA ASP A 76 -14.09 0.78 2.55
C ASP A 76 -12.70 0.97 3.16
N PHE A 77 -11.64 0.69 2.39
CA PHE A 77 -10.25 0.91 2.83
C PHE A 77 -9.93 2.40 3.02
N VAL A 78 -10.43 3.26 2.13
CA VAL A 78 -10.29 4.73 2.23
C VAL A 78 -11.00 5.25 3.48
N ALA A 79 -12.21 4.74 3.78
CA ALA A 79 -12.95 5.09 4.99
C ALA A 79 -12.22 4.65 6.27
N ASP A 80 -11.59 3.46 6.26
CA ASP A 80 -10.78 2.99 7.39
C ASP A 80 -9.58 3.92 7.64
N LEU A 81 -8.84 4.29 6.59
CA LEU A 81 -7.72 5.22 6.73
C LEU A 81 -8.19 6.58 7.25
N HIS A 82 -9.31 7.09 6.73
CA HIS A 82 -9.86 8.37 7.15
C HIS A 82 -10.25 8.37 8.63
N ASP A 83 -10.95 7.32 9.08
CA ASP A 83 -11.35 7.17 10.48
C ASP A 83 -10.13 6.99 11.40
N LEU A 84 -9.14 6.18 10.99
CA LEU A 84 -7.89 6.01 11.73
C LEU A 84 -7.20 7.35 11.99
N LEU A 85 -7.01 8.16 10.95
CA LEU A 85 -6.35 9.46 11.07
C LEU A 85 -7.13 10.41 11.98
N ASN A 86 -8.47 10.41 11.90
CA ASN A 86 -9.33 11.23 12.76
C ASN A 86 -9.26 10.79 14.23
N GLN A 87 -9.31 9.49 14.51
CA GLN A 87 -9.22 8.97 15.89
C GLN A 87 -7.84 9.21 16.51
N LEU A 88 -6.79 9.26 15.70
CA LEU A 88 -5.44 9.63 16.16
C LEU A 88 -5.26 11.16 16.31
N GLY A 89 -6.30 11.95 16.02
CA GLY A 89 -6.26 13.41 16.13
C GLY A 89 -5.34 14.10 15.11
N LEU A 90 -5.03 13.42 14.01
CA LEU A 90 -4.17 13.96 12.97
C LEU A 90 -4.98 14.88 12.05
N THR A 91 -4.89 16.17 12.28
CA THR A 91 -5.56 17.22 11.48
C THR A 91 -4.68 17.80 10.39
N GLN A 92 -3.37 17.66 10.50
CA GLN A 92 -2.41 18.10 9.49
C GLN A 92 -2.27 17.06 8.37
N PRO A 93 -1.94 17.50 7.14
CA PRO A 93 -1.67 16.56 6.05
C PRO A 93 -0.52 15.61 6.38
N VAL A 94 -0.64 14.35 6.01
CA VAL A 94 0.34 13.29 6.25
C VAL A 94 1.02 12.83 4.96
N HIS A 95 2.21 12.24 5.07
CA HIS A 95 2.84 11.50 3.98
C HIS A 95 2.27 10.09 3.94
N LEU A 96 1.75 9.67 2.79
CA LEU A 96 1.31 8.29 2.55
C LEU A 96 2.42 7.52 1.84
N VAL A 97 2.83 6.40 2.41
CA VAL A 97 3.84 5.51 1.81
C VAL A 97 3.20 4.14 1.62
N GLY A 98 2.86 3.83 0.39
CA GLY A 98 2.10 2.62 0.05
C GLY A 98 2.91 1.64 -0.79
N ASN A 99 2.80 0.35 -0.47
CA ASN A 99 3.37 -0.75 -1.24
C ASN A 99 2.27 -1.49 -1.98
N SER A 100 2.42 -1.73 -3.28
CA SER A 100 1.45 -2.47 -4.09
C SER A 100 0.04 -1.89 -3.91
N PHE A 101 -0.93 -2.68 -3.49
CA PHE A 101 -2.30 -2.22 -3.21
C PHE A 101 -2.34 -1.02 -2.24
N GLY A 102 -1.43 -0.95 -1.27
CA GLY A 102 -1.35 0.19 -0.36
C GLY A 102 -1.04 1.52 -1.06
N GLY A 103 -0.26 1.51 -2.15
CA GLY A 103 -0.05 2.70 -2.96
C GLY A 103 -1.29 3.07 -3.79
N THR A 104 -2.01 2.08 -4.32
CA THR A 104 -3.32 2.30 -4.97
C THR A 104 -4.31 2.97 -4.01
N LEU A 105 -4.35 2.54 -2.74
CA LEU A 105 -5.16 3.19 -1.71
C LEU A 105 -4.70 4.62 -1.41
N ALA A 106 -3.39 4.89 -1.44
CA ALA A 106 -2.87 6.24 -1.24
C ALA A 106 -3.34 7.21 -2.33
N PHE A 107 -3.37 6.79 -3.61
CA PHE A 107 -3.95 7.57 -4.70
C PHE A 107 -5.45 7.82 -4.49
N SER A 108 -6.21 6.78 -4.18
CA SER A 108 -7.66 6.88 -3.95
C SER A 108 -7.98 7.77 -2.75
N TYR A 109 -7.18 7.69 -1.68
CA TYR A 109 -7.32 8.57 -0.51
C TYR A 109 -7.00 10.03 -0.86
N ALA A 110 -5.96 10.29 -1.63
CA ALA A 110 -5.58 11.64 -2.02
C ALA A 110 -6.62 12.30 -2.94
N ALA A 111 -7.24 11.53 -3.85
CA ALA A 111 -8.34 12.02 -4.68
C ALA A 111 -9.58 12.38 -3.84
N ALA A 112 -9.92 11.54 -2.84
CA ALA A 112 -11.08 11.76 -1.97
C ALA A 112 -10.84 12.83 -0.89
N HIS A 113 -9.61 13.00 -0.41
CA HIS A 113 -9.23 13.85 0.71
C HIS A 113 -7.94 14.64 0.42
N PRO A 114 -7.92 15.53 -0.60
CA PRO A 114 -6.70 16.19 -1.05
C PRO A 114 -6.00 17.02 0.03
N ASP A 115 -6.78 17.65 0.92
CA ASP A 115 -6.25 18.48 2.01
C ASP A 115 -5.61 17.67 3.15
N ARG A 116 -5.74 16.33 3.12
CA ARG A 116 -5.22 15.43 4.16
C ARG A 116 -3.90 14.77 3.76
N VAL A 117 -3.42 14.99 2.52
CA VAL A 117 -2.22 14.34 1.99
C VAL A 117 -1.16 15.37 1.65
N ARG A 118 -0.01 15.28 2.33
CA ARG A 118 1.15 16.11 2.06
C ARG A 118 1.93 15.63 0.85
N SER A 119 2.15 14.34 0.75
CA SER A 119 2.75 13.68 -0.42
C SER A 119 2.47 12.18 -0.41
N ILE A 120 2.69 11.55 -1.56
CA ILE A 120 2.60 10.10 -1.73
C ILE A 120 3.98 9.56 -2.12
N VAL A 121 4.34 8.42 -1.56
CA VAL A 121 5.34 7.51 -2.12
C VAL A 121 4.63 6.20 -2.43
N CYS A 122 4.53 5.84 -3.70
CA CYS A 122 3.97 4.57 -4.13
C CYS A 122 5.08 3.64 -4.62
N ILE A 123 5.15 2.45 -4.02
CA ILE A 123 6.15 1.43 -4.33
C ILE A 123 5.42 0.30 -5.04
N GLU A 124 5.84 -0.05 -6.26
CA GLU A 124 5.23 -1.12 -7.05
C GLU A 124 3.70 -0.97 -7.22
N SER A 125 3.23 0.24 -7.49
CA SER A 125 1.81 0.59 -7.44
C SER A 125 1.40 1.59 -8.50
N GLU A 126 0.11 1.63 -8.78
CA GLU A 126 -0.54 2.55 -9.74
C GLU A 126 -1.93 2.98 -9.23
N PRO A 127 -2.51 4.07 -9.74
CA PRO A 127 -3.87 4.50 -9.39
C PRO A 127 -4.93 3.45 -9.78
N ALA A 128 -6.03 3.39 -9.03
CA ALA A 128 -7.17 2.51 -9.31
C ALA A 128 -8.00 3.00 -10.51
N THR A 129 -7.47 2.90 -11.72
CA THR A 129 -8.16 3.21 -12.99
C THR A 129 -8.92 1.99 -13.53
N GLU A 130 -9.69 2.15 -14.61
CA GLU A 130 -10.34 1.02 -15.29
C GLU A 130 -9.32 -0.04 -15.73
N MET A 131 -8.18 0.37 -16.28
CA MET A 131 -7.10 -0.54 -16.69
C MET A 131 -6.51 -1.31 -15.50
N TRP A 132 -6.34 -0.64 -14.36
CA TRP A 132 -5.95 -1.30 -13.11
C TRP A 132 -7.00 -2.32 -12.65
N ALA A 133 -8.30 -1.97 -12.71
CA ALA A 133 -9.39 -2.84 -12.29
C ALA A 133 -9.48 -4.11 -13.15
N ASP A 134 -9.35 -3.98 -14.46
CA ASP A 134 -9.32 -5.12 -15.39
C ASP A 134 -8.14 -6.06 -15.09
N LYS A 135 -6.96 -5.50 -14.85
CA LYS A 135 -5.77 -6.26 -14.46
C LYS A 135 -5.96 -6.93 -13.10
N MET A 136 -6.48 -6.22 -12.09
CA MET A 136 -6.73 -6.78 -10.77
C MET A 136 -7.76 -7.90 -10.80
N THR A 137 -8.81 -7.78 -11.59
CA THR A 137 -9.79 -8.86 -11.81
C THR A 137 -9.08 -10.11 -12.30
N GLN A 138 -8.26 -10.01 -13.34
CA GLN A 138 -7.54 -11.16 -13.89
C GLN A 138 -6.56 -11.77 -12.88
N ILE A 139 -5.82 -10.95 -12.13
CA ILE A 139 -4.89 -11.41 -11.09
C ILE A 139 -5.64 -12.14 -9.98
N LEU A 140 -6.75 -11.58 -9.50
CA LEU A 140 -7.52 -12.16 -8.39
C LEU A 140 -8.23 -13.43 -8.82
N ASP A 141 -8.84 -13.48 -10.00
CA ASP A 141 -9.47 -14.70 -10.55
C ASP A 141 -8.43 -15.82 -10.67
N HIS A 142 -7.27 -15.52 -11.27
CA HIS A 142 -6.17 -16.50 -11.38
C HIS A 142 -5.67 -16.93 -9.99
N THR A 143 -5.58 -16.01 -9.04
CA THR A 143 -5.16 -16.31 -7.67
C THR A 143 -6.14 -17.21 -6.95
N VAL A 144 -7.45 -16.95 -7.08
CA VAL A 144 -8.52 -17.79 -6.53
C VAL A 144 -8.42 -19.21 -7.11
N ASP A 145 -8.33 -19.33 -8.44
CA ASP A 145 -8.21 -20.61 -9.13
C ASP A 145 -6.94 -21.39 -8.73
N PHE A 146 -5.82 -20.68 -8.59
CA PHE A 146 -4.55 -21.28 -8.19
C PHE A 146 -4.60 -21.75 -6.73
N LEU A 147 -5.03 -20.90 -5.81
CA LEU A 147 -5.05 -21.18 -4.37
C LEU A 147 -6.19 -22.13 -3.94
N ALA A 148 -7.17 -22.40 -4.81
CA ALA A 148 -8.21 -23.40 -4.55
C ALA A 148 -7.70 -24.86 -4.61
N ARG A 149 -6.49 -25.10 -5.13
CA ARG A 149 -5.92 -26.43 -5.38
C ARG A 149 -4.84 -26.77 -4.36
N GLU A 150 -4.87 -27.99 -3.80
CA GLU A 150 -3.84 -28.43 -2.85
C GLU A 150 -2.45 -28.53 -3.51
N GLU A 151 -2.39 -28.93 -4.77
CA GLU A 151 -1.16 -29.06 -5.54
C GLU A 151 -0.41 -27.72 -5.67
N SER A 152 -1.11 -26.60 -5.63
CA SER A 152 -0.51 -25.26 -5.65
C SER A 152 0.32 -25.00 -4.39
N PHE A 153 -0.15 -25.44 -3.24
CA PHE A 153 0.60 -25.30 -1.98
C PHE A 153 1.82 -26.22 -1.93
N ASP A 154 1.72 -27.43 -2.48
CA ASP A 154 2.84 -28.34 -2.62
C ASP A 154 3.91 -27.75 -3.56
N TRP A 155 3.46 -27.15 -4.66
CA TRP A 155 4.36 -26.44 -5.60
C TRP A 155 5.04 -25.25 -4.93
N ILE A 156 4.33 -24.43 -4.16
CA ILE A 156 4.90 -23.29 -3.42
C ILE A 156 5.95 -23.78 -2.42
N GLU A 157 5.67 -24.85 -1.69
CA GLU A 157 6.63 -25.39 -0.74
C GLU A 157 7.91 -25.91 -1.42
N ALA A 158 7.76 -26.62 -2.54
CA ALA A 158 8.86 -27.19 -3.30
C ALA A 158 9.76 -26.14 -3.98
N ASN A 159 9.18 -25.03 -4.46
CA ASN A 159 9.91 -23.99 -5.19
C ASN A 159 10.39 -22.84 -4.31
N PHE A 160 9.81 -22.66 -3.11
CA PHE A 160 10.16 -21.60 -2.16
C PHE A 160 10.49 -22.16 -0.78
N SER A 161 9.47 -22.40 0.07
CA SER A 161 9.66 -23.00 1.40
C SER A 161 8.34 -23.32 2.09
N ALA A 162 8.40 -24.11 3.19
CA ALA A 162 7.26 -24.36 4.08
C ALA A 162 6.71 -23.05 4.70
N HIS A 163 7.54 -22.01 4.87
CA HIS A 163 7.09 -20.70 5.32
C HIS A 163 6.18 -20.05 4.27
N HIS A 164 6.58 -20.03 3.00
CA HIS A 164 5.79 -19.49 1.91
C HIS A 164 4.47 -20.27 1.71
N ARG A 165 4.50 -21.61 1.83
CA ARG A 165 3.27 -22.43 1.84
C ARG A 165 2.28 -21.94 2.92
N ARG A 166 2.76 -21.69 4.14
CA ARG A 166 1.93 -21.21 5.25
C ARG A 166 1.35 -19.81 4.95
N LEU A 167 2.15 -18.90 4.42
CA LEU A 167 1.68 -17.57 4.01
C LEU A 167 0.64 -17.66 2.90
N ALA A 168 0.86 -18.52 1.90
CA ALA A 168 -0.09 -18.75 0.82
C ALA A 168 -1.43 -19.31 1.34
N ARG A 169 -1.42 -20.23 2.31
CA ARG A 169 -2.67 -20.71 2.94
C ARG A 169 -3.41 -19.61 3.68
N MET A 170 -2.70 -18.73 4.38
CA MET A 170 -3.33 -17.58 5.05
C MET A 170 -3.92 -16.59 4.03
N ALA A 171 -3.27 -16.38 2.88
CA ALA A 171 -3.79 -15.57 1.80
C ALA A 171 -5.01 -16.23 1.14
N ALA A 172 -4.95 -17.54 0.88
CA ALA A 172 -6.06 -18.31 0.33
C ALA A 172 -7.31 -18.21 1.22
N ASP A 173 -7.16 -18.43 2.52
CA ASP A 173 -8.26 -18.32 3.48
C ASP A 173 -8.89 -16.92 3.46
N ARG A 174 -8.08 -15.87 3.26
CA ARG A 174 -8.55 -14.49 3.14
C ARG A 174 -9.26 -14.25 1.80
N ILE A 175 -8.62 -14.58 0.69
CA ILE A 175 -9.10 -14.23 -0.65
C ILE A 175 -10.32 -15.07 -1.06
N ILE A 176 -10.34 -16.35 -0.69
CA ILE A 176 -11.41 -17.29 -1.07
C ILE A 176 -12.63 -17.15 -0.15
N ASN A 177 -12.42 -16.91 1.14
CA ASN A 177 -13.49 -16.94 2.15
C ASN A 177 -14.03 -15.53 2.49
N THR A 178 -13.68 -14.50 1.72
CA THR A 178 -14.24 -13.15 1.83
C THR A 178 -14.56 -12.59 0.46
N SER A 179 -15.19 -11.42 0.40
CA SER A 179 -15.49 -10.75 -0.87
C SER A 179 -14.31 -9.96 -1.48
N ILE A 180 -13.07 -10.12 -0.97
CA ILE A 180 -11.89 -9.36 -1.47
C ILE A 180 -11.75 -9.46 -2.99
N ALA A 181 -11.81 -10.68 -3.54
CA ALA A 181 -11.59 -10.87 -4.98
C ALA A 181 -12.68 -10.21 -5.82
N GLN A 182 -13.89 -10.11 -5.31
CA GLN A 182 -15.02 -9.50 -5.98
C GLN A 182 -15.07 -7.98 -5.75
N ASP A 183 -14.83 -7.51 -4.51
CA ASP A 183 -15.06 -6.12 -4.12
C ASP A 183 -13.92 -5.19 -4.58
N VAL A 184 -12.66 -5.63 -4.48
CA VAL A 184 -11.50 -4.78 -4.76
C VAL A 184 -11.52 -4.17 -6.17
N PRO A 185 -11.81 -4.92 -7.25
CA PRO A 185 -11.86 -4.34 -8.59
C PRO A 185 -13.06 -3.43 -8.84
N LEU A 186 -14.09 -3.47 -7.98
CA LEU A 186 -15.29 -2.62 -8.16
C LEU A 186 -15.02 -1.14 -7.87
N GLY A 187 -13.93 -0.80 -7.21
CA GLY A 187 -13.53 0.59 -6.97
C GLY A 187 -14.07 1.21 -5.68
N PRO A 188 -14.37 2.52 -5.66
CA PRO A 188 -14.48 3.45 -6.80
C PRO A 188 -13.18 3.60 -7.58
N LEU A 189 -13.31 3.69 -8.90
CA LEU A 189 -12.19 3.86 -9.83
C LEU A 189 -11.96 5.34 -10.11
N LEU A 190 -10.69 5.70 -10.33
CA LEU A 190 -10.31 7.05 -10.71
C LEU A 190 -10.29 7.20 -12.24
N SER A 191 -10.97 8.21 -12.75
CA SER A 191 -10.77 8.67 -14.11
C SER A 191 -9.38 9.29 -14.27
N LEU A 192 -8.87 9.37 -15.50
CA LEU A 192 -7.59 10.05 -15.77
C LEU A 192 -7.62 11.52 -15.29
N GLY A 193 -8.75 12.21 -15.43
CA GLY A 193 -8.90 13.57 -14.92
C GLY A 193 -8.82 13.67 -13.39
N GLU A 194 -9.27 12.67 -12.65
CA GLU A 194 -9.10 12.62 -11.20
C GLU A 194 -7.65 12.32 -10.82
N VAL A 195 -6.93 11.49 -11.60
CA VAL A 195 -5.48 11.29 -11.43
C VAL A 195 -4.71 12.58 -11.68
N GLU A 196 -5.01 13.31 -12.77
CA GLU A 196 -4.47 14.64 -13.06
C GLU A 196 -4.78 15.67 -11.96
N GLY A 197 -5.93 15.52 -11.29
CA GLY A 197 -6.36 16.36 -10.16
C GLY A 197 -5.61 16.13 -8.86
N ILE A 198 -4.76 15.10 -8.74
CA ILE A 198 -3.95 14.82 -7.53
C ILE A 198 -2.83 15.88 -7.43
N GLY A 199 -3.08 16.92 -6.66
CA GLY A 199 -2.18 18.08 -6.55
C GLY A 199 -1.00 17.90 -5.61
N CYS A 200 -1.00 16.89 -4.73
CA CYS A 200 0.14 16.63 -3.85
C CYS A 200 1.31 16.00 -4.64
N PRO A 201 2.57 16.17 -4.16
CA PRO A 201 3.72 15.51 -4.76
C PRO A 201 3.63 14.00 -4.68
N VAL A 202 4.01 13.29 -5.77
CA VAL A 202 3.99 11.83 -5.85
C VAL A 202 5.34 11.30 -6.32
N LEU A 203 5.93 10.38 -5.56
CA LEU A 203 7.10 9.59 -5.97
C LEU A 203 6.67 8.16 -6.26
N SER A 204 6.79 7.72 -7.51
CA SER A 204 6.60 6.34 -7.93
C SER A 204 7.94 5.60 -7.95
N ILE A 205 8.03 4.49 -7.22
CA ILE A 205 9.23 3.63 -7.13
C ILE A 205 8.88 2.25 -7.65
N LEU A 206 9.56 1.80 -8.70
CA LEU A 206 9.17 0.61 -9.44
C LEU A 206 10.37 -0.28 -9.78
N GLY A 207 10.10 -1.59 -9.90
CA GLY A 207 10.96 -2.51 -10.62
C GLY A 207 10.54 -2.59 -12.09
N ARG A 208 11.51 -2.58 -13.01
CA ARG A 208 11.22 -2.64 -14.45
C ARG A 208 10.49 -3.92 -14.87
N GLU A 209 10.65 -5.00 -14.11
CA GLU A 209 10.07 -6.31 -14.35
C GLU A 209 8.87 -6.60 -13.43
N GLY A 210 8.24 -5.56 -12.87
CA GLY A 210 7.08 -5.65 -11.98
C GLY A 210 5.77 -5.90 -12.72
N TYR A 211 4.67 -5.95 -11.96
CA TYR A 211 3.32 -6.20 -12.49
C TYR A 211 2.59 -4.94 -12.98
N GLN A 212 3.26 -3.79 -12.97
CA GLN A 212 2.63 -2.54 -13.39
C GLN A 212 2.31 -2.60 -14.90
N SER A 213 1.34 -1.81 -15.31
CA SER A 213 1.06 -1.66 -16.73
C SER A 213 2.24 -0.99 -17.45
N ASP A 214 2.44 -1.34 -18.72
CA ASP A 214 3.49 -0.75 -19.57
C ASP A 214 3.36 0.79 -19.68
N ASP A 215 2.21 1.35 -19.30
CA ASP A 215 1.89 2.78 -19.37
C ASP A 215 2.16 3.57 -18.09
N LEU A 216 2.92 3.04 -17.13
CA LEU A 216 3.13 3.72 -15.87
C LEU A 216 3.91 5.03 -16.00
N GLU A 217 4.84 5.13 -16.97
CA GLU A 217 5.50 6.39 -17.29
C GLU A 217 4.47 7.43 -17.78
N ALA A 218 3.50 7.00 -18.58
CA ALA A 218 2.40 7.85 -19.02
C ALA A 218 1.51 8.27 -17.84
N LEU A 219 1.12 7.34 -16.97
CA LEU A 219 0.33 7.66 -15.76
C LEU A 219 1.08 8.60 -14.81
N THR A 220 2.39 8.39 -14.61
CA THR A 220 3.19 9.29 -13.78
C THR A 220 3.29 10.68 -14.40
N SER A 221 3.33 10.79 -15.73
CA SER A 221 3.37 12.07 -16.45
C SER A 221 2.07 12.87 -16.36
N LEU A 222 0.93 12.22 -16.05
CA LEU A 222 -0.34 12.90 -15.78
C LEU A 222 -0.33 13.64 -14.43
N LEU A 223 0.48 13.19 -13.48
CA LEU A 223 0.56 13.78 -12.15
C LEU A 223 1.30 15.13 -12.21
N PRO A 224 0.69 16.25 -11.78
CA PRO A 224 1.31 17.58 -11.87
C PRO A 224 2.66 17.69 -11.17
N ARG A 225 2.89 16.87 -10.15
CA ARG A 225 4.09 16.82 -9.33
C ARG A 225 4.59 15.38 -9.16
N GLY A 226 4.53 14.60 -10.26
CA GLY A 226 4.97 13.21 -10.30
C GLY A 226 6.47 13.09 -10.55
N GLU A 227 7.14 12.21 -9.79
CA GLU A 227 8.52 11.76 -10.03
C GLU A 227 8.53 10.23 -10.10
N LEU A 228 9.36 9.68 -10.98
CA LEU A 228 9.50 8.25 -11.21
C LEU A 228 10.94 7.80 -10.93
N HIS A 229 11.08 6.73 -10.14
CA HIS A 229 12.33 6.01 -9.93
C HIS A 229 12.16 4.54 -10.30
N VAL A 230 12.97 4.05 -11.25
CA VAL A 230 12.89 2.66 -11.73
C VAL A 230 14.16 1.91 -11.38
N PHE A 231 13.99 0.72 -10.78
CA PHE A 231 15.07 -0.23 -10.53
C PHE A 231 15.13 -1.25 -11.66
N ASP A 232 16.20 -1.26 -12.43
CA ASP A 232 16.44 -2.26 -13.47
C ASP A 232 16.71 -3.63 -12.83
N GLY A 233 16.22 -4.70 -13.47
CA GLY A 233 16.38 -6.09 -13.02
C GLY A 233 15.61 -6.41 -11.73
N GLN A 234 14.61 -5.63 -11.38
CA GLN A 234 13.75 -5.85 -10.21
C GLN A 234 12.31 -6.11 -10.62
N GLY A 235 11.70 -7.13 -9.99
CA GLY A 235 10.27 -7.42 -10.08
C GLY A 235 9.48 -6.74 -8.96
N HIS A 236 8.36 -7.34 -8.59
CA HIS A 236 7.40 -6.78 -7.61
C HIS A 236 7.84 -6.83 -6.13
N SER A 237 9.12 -7.05 -5.84
CA SER A 237 9.66 -7.19 -4.48
C SER A 237 10.59 -6.04 -4.08
N VAL A 238 10.50 -4.88 -4.75
CA VAL A 238 11.39 -3.73 -4.54
C VAL A 238 11.49 -3.31 -3.08
N LEU A 239 10.37 -3.24 -2.36
CA LEU A 239 10.36 -2.85 -0.94
C LEU A 239 11.24 -3.77 -0.07
N VAL A 240 11.32 -5.06 -0.38
CA VAL A 240 12.06 -6.04 0.42
C VAL A 240 13.50 -6.16 -0.07
N GLU A 241 13.70 -6.32 -1.38
CA GLU A 241 15.00 -6.61 -1.97
C GLU A 241 15.89 -5.36 -2.05
N ARG A 242 15.30 -4.17 -2.22
CA ARG A 242 15.99 -2.89 -2.32
C ARG A 242 15.64 -1.94 -1.16
N HIS A 243 15.26 -2.49 0.01
CA HIS A 243 14.76 -1.70 1.15
C HIS A 243 15.70 -0.58 1.61
N ARG A 244 17.01 -0.70 1.40
CA ARG A 244 17.99 0.35 1.77
C ARG A 244 17.88 1.55 0.84
N GLU A 245 17.85 1.31 -0.46
CA GLU A 245 17.70 2.35 -1.48
C GLU A 245 16.31 2.99 -1.41
N VAL A 246 15.26 2.18 -1.25
CA VAL A 246 13.89 2.67 -1.04
C VAL A 246 13.82 3.58 0.19
N ARG A 247 14.45 3.19 1.29
CA ARG A 247 14.55 4.02 2.50
C ARG A 247 15.18 5.39 2.21
N GLU A 248 16.30 5.44 1.52
CA GLU A 248 16.97 6.71 1.19
C GLU A 248 16.08 7.59 0.29
N LEU A 249 15.37 6.98 -0.68
CA LEU A 249 14.41 7.69 -1.51
C LEU A 249 13.26 8.28 -0.66
N VAL A 250 12.66 7.47 0.22
CA VAL A 250 11.56 7.91 1.11
C VAL A 250 12.01 9.05 2.02
N LEU A 251 13.16 8.90 2.68
CA LEU A 251 13.68 9.93 3.60
C LEU A 251 13.99 11.24 2.86
N THR A 252 14.66 11.15 1.71
CA THR A 252 14.97 12.31 0.87
C THR A 252 13.69 12.98 0.37
N TRP A 253 12.69 12.18 -0.03
CA TRP A 253 11.41 12.67 -0.49
C TRP A 253 10.69 13.46 0.58
N ILE A 254 10.48 12.87 1.77
CA ILE A 254 9.79 13.53 2.88
C ILE A 254 10.50 14.83 3.27
N ALA A 255 11.83 14.80 3.38
CA ALA A 255 12.61 15.99 3.71
C ALA A 255 12.42 17.15 2.72
N ARG A 256 12.26 16.85 1.42
CA ARG A 256 11.99 17.87 0.39
C ARG A 256 10.59 18.47 0.48
N GLN A 257 9.61 17.71 1.03
CA GLN A 257 8.23 18.17 1.17
C GLN A 257 7.96 18.87 2.52
N ALA A 258 8.87 18.73 3.48
CA ALA A 258 8.79 19.39 4.79
C ALA A 258 9.30 20.86 4.77
N ALA A 259 9.99 21.25 3.72
CA ALA A 259 10.53 22.61 3.52
C ALA A 259 9.49 23.51 2.84
#